data_86ad28ad7156054d0401ec123b7a1799
#
_entry.id   86ad28ad7156054d0401ec123b7a1799
#
_cell.length_a   1.000
_cell.length_b   1.000
_cell.length_c   1.000
_cell.angle_alpha   90.00
_cell.angle_beta   90.00
_cell.angle_gamma   90.00
#
_symmetry.space_group_name_H-M   'P 1'
#
loop_
_entity.id
_entity.type
_entity.pdbx_description
1 polymer ?
#
loop_
_entity_poly.entity_id
_entity_poly.type
_entity_poly.pdbx_seq_one_letter_code
_entity_poly.pdbx_strand_id
1 'polypeptide(L)'
;MARRICVTGASGQAGRAVTAELAGHGYDVAATDIAATKDDLQGGMLRADLTDYGQAVEALHGADAVVHLANIPAPGLSTPAVTFNANMTMNFNVFQAAASLGLNRVVWASSETTLGLPFDIPPRYAPVDEDHYPLPATTYALSKVATEAIAGHFAEWSGIPFVALRFSNIMAPADYQEFPSFWPDPRTRKWNLWGYIDERDVALSGRLALEAPREAVAGHPAFIIAAADPVMNRPSAELLAEVFPGVELRREVGEFGTLLAIDRARQLLGFEPRHSWRDHVPADAAR
;
A
#
# COMPACT_ATOMS: atom_id res chain seq x y z
N MET A 1 26.17 13.07 -2.97
CA MET A 1 25.27 13.34 -1.84
C MET A 1 24.25 12.24 -1.78
N ALA A 2 23.81 11.82 -0.58
CA ALA A 2 22.69 10.88 -0.44
C ALA A 2 21.43 11.49 -1.09
N ARG A 3 20.60 10.65 -1.75
CA ARG A 3 19.32 11.12 -2.27
C ARG A 3 18.40 11.46 -1.10
N ARG A 4 17.78 12.63 -1.16
CA ARG A 4 16.84 13.07 -0.13
C ARG A 4 15.42 12.65 -0.49
N ILE A 5 14.79 11.87 0.39
CA ILE A 5 13.45 11.33 0.20
C ILE A 5 12.51 11.91 1.25
N CYS A 6 11.43 12.56 0.81
CA CYS A 6 10.35 12.93 1.71
C CYS A 6 9.47 11.70 1.98
N VAL A 7 9.21 11.38 3.26
CA VAL A 7 8.23 10.37 3.68
C VAL A 7 7.09 11.08 4.39
N THR A 8 5.89 11.05 3.83
CA THR A 8 4.70 11.63 4.46
C THR A 8 3.89 10.54 5.15
N GLY A 9 3.13 10.88 6.19
CA GLY A 9 2.48 9.88 7.03
C GLY A 9 3.50 9.10 7.88
N ALA A 10 4.65 9.73 8.18
CA ALA A 10 5.82 9.09 8.74
C ALA A 10 5.64 8.56 10.17
N SER A 11 4.68 9.07 10.93
CA SER A 11 4.36 8.57 12.28
C SER A 11 3.42 7.37 12.28
N GLY A 12 2.79 7.04 11.14
CA GLY A 12 1.99 5.83 10.98
C GLY A 12 2.83 4.54 10.89
N GLN A 13 2.18 3.39 11.00
CA GLN A 13 2.84 2.08 10.95
C GLN A 13 3.72 1.92 9.70
N ALA A 14 3.15 2.03 8.51
CA ALA A 14 3.88 1.96 7.24
C ALA A 14 4.96 3.06 7.13
N GLY A 15 4.66 4.27 7.59
CA GLY A 15 5.57 5.41 7.53
C GLY A 15 6.83 5.21 8.37
N ARG A 16 6.70 4.68 9.58
CA ARG A 16 7.85 4.35 10.45
C ARG A 16 8.73 3.27 9.82
N ALA A 17 8.10 2.22 9.28
CA ALA A 17 8.83 1.14 8.63
C ALA A 17 9.60 1.65 7.38
N VAL A 18 8.94 2.43 6.51
CA VAL A 18 9.57 3.02 5.31
C VAL A 18 10.70 3.98 5.69
N THR A 19 10.50 4.82 6.71
CA THR A 19 11.52 5.75 7.20
C THR A 19 12.77 5.00 7.67
N ALA A 20 12.59 3.94 8.46
CA ALA A 20 13.68 3.11 8.95
C ALA A 20 14.41 2.37 7.81
N GLU A 21 13.68 1.80 6.86
CA GLU A 21 14.23 1.09 5.70
C GLU A 21 15.09 2.03 4.85
N LEU A 22 14.58 3.22 4.52
CA LEU A 22 15.31 4.18 3.71
C LEU A 22 16.55 4.71 4.43
N ALA A 23 16.44 5.06 5.71
CA ALA A 23 17.58 5.51 6.51
C ALA A 23 18.66 4.41 6.62
N GLY A 24 18.26 3.15 6.84
CA GLY A 24 19.15 1.99 6.87
C GLY A 24 19.88 1.72 5.55
N HIS A 25 19.35 2.22 4.43
CA HIS A 25 19.96 2.13 3.10
C HIS A 25 20.67 3.42 2.66
N GLY A 26 20.92 4.35 3.58
CA GLY A 26 21.76 5.54 3.36
C GLY A 26 21.06 6.70 2.65
N TYR A 27 19.73 6.73 2.63
CA TYR A 27 18.98 7.90 2.17
C TYR A 27 18.94 8.98 3.25
N ASP A 28 18.92 10.25 2.82
CA ASP A 28 18.55 11.38 3.68
C ASP A 28 17.00 11.46 3.72
N VAL A 29 16.41 11.12 4.87
CA VAL A 29 14.95 11.03 5.00
C VAL A 29 14.40 12.29 5.65
N ALA A 30 13.55 13.03 4.90
CA ALA A 30 12.73 14.12 5.40
C ALA A 30 11.34 13.58 5.79
N ALA A 31 11.14 13.30 7.07
CA ALA A 31 9.88 12.74 7.58
C ALA A 31 8.86 13.84 7.91
N THR A 32 7.58 13.65 7.53
CA THR A 32 6.49 14.57 7.89
C THR A 32 5.20 13.85 8.24
N ASP A 33 4.48 14.40 9.22
CA ASP A 33 3.14 13.92 9.61
C ASP A 33 2.37 15.01 10.35
N ILE A 34 1.04 15.02 10.20
CA ILE A 34 0.15 15.89 10.99
C ILE A 34 0.10 15.46 12.46
N ALA A 35 0.24 14.14 12.71
CA ALA A 35 0.18 13.52 14.04
C ALA A 35 1.54 13.40 14.73
N ALA A 36 2.59 14.07 14.20
CA ALA A 36 3.93 14.01 14.79
C ALA A 36 3.91 14.38 16.28
N THR A 37 4.44 13.48 17.11
CA THR A 37 4.56 13.68 18.56
C THR A 37 5.68 14.66 18.89
N LYS A 38 5.81 15.05 20.19
CA LYS A 38 6.93 15.89 20.61
C LYS A 38 8.29 15.22 20.38
N ASP A 39 8.37 13.92 20.58
CA ASP A 39 9.60 13.15 20.38
C ASP A 39 9.93 13.04 18.89
N ASP A 40 8.94 12.83 18.03
CA ASP A 40 9.11 12.84 16.57
C ASP A 40 9.67 14.19 16.07
N LEU A 41 9.15 15.32 16.60
CA LEU A 41 9.65 16.66 16.27
C LEU A 41 11.09 16.88 16.78
N GLN A 42 11.45 16.37 17.96
CA GLN A 42 12.82 16.40 18.46
C GLN A 42 13.76 15.53 17.63
N GLY A 43 13.25 14.44 17.04
CA GLY A 43 13.94 13.60 16.08
C GLY A 43 14.06 14.20 14.67
N GLY A 44 13.56 15.41 14.44
CA GLY A 44 13.67 16.12 13.17
C GLY A 44 12.48 15.91 12.20
N MET A 45 11.40 15.26 12.64
CA MET A 45 10.17 15.15 11.84
C MET A 45 9.47 16.52 11.75
N LEU A 46 9.01 16.90 10.56
CA LEU A 46 8.22 18.09 10.34
C LEU A 46 6.74 17.80 10.60
N ARG A 47 6.06 18.63 11.40
CA ARG A 47 4.60 18.58 11.47
C ARG A 47 4.00 19.41 10.34
N ALA A 48 3.21 18.76 9.48
CA ALA A 48 2.55 19.43 8.37
C ALA A 48 1.15 18.83 8.10
N ASP A 49 0.20 19.70 7.83
CA ASP A 49 -1.13 19.35 7.33
C ASP A 49 -1.11 19.40 5.80
N LEU A 50 -1.11 18.25 5.16
CA LEU A 50 -1.04 18.16 3.69
C LEU A 50 -2.36 18.52 2.99
N THR A 51 -3.43 18.82 3.72
CA THR A 51 -4.62 19.45 3.13
C THR A 51 -4.38 20.93 2.81
N ASP A 52 -3.33 21.52 3.39
CA ASP A 52 -2.81 22.85 3.03
C ASP A 52 -1.70 22.70 1.99
N TYR A 53 -1.89 23.33 0.82
CA TYR A 53 -0.92 23.24 -0.28
C TYR A 53 0.45 23.85 0.05
N GLY A 54 0.47 24.95 0.81
CA GLY A 54 1.73 25.60 1.23
C GLY A 54 2.58 24.66 2.09
N GLN A 55 1.95 23.98 3.06
CA GLN A 55 2.61 23.00 3.91
C GLN A 55 3.06 21.75 3.12
N ALA A 56 2.29 21.33 2.10
CA ALA A 56 2.73 20.25 1.21
C ALA A 56 3.99 20.65 0.42
N VAL A 57 4.07 21.88 -0.08
CA VAL A 57 5.27 22.41 -0.76
C VAL A 57 6.45 22.47 0.21
N GLU A 58 6.26 22.97 1.43
CA GLU A 58 7.34 23.04 2.44
C GLU A 58 7.85 21.64 2.81
N ALA A 59 6.95 20.67 2.98
CA ALA A 59 7.32 19.30 3.32
C ALA A 59 8.16 18.62 2.23
N LEU A 60 7.89 18.91 0.96
CA LEU A 60 8.60 18.33 -0.19
C LEU A 60 9.82 19.15 -0.63
N HIS A 61 10.02 20.34 -0.08
CA HIS A 61 11.09 21.23 -0.52
C HIS A 61 12.49 20.58 -0.33
N GLY A 62 13.27 20.58 -1.41
CA GLY A 62 14.61 20.00 -1.43
C GLY A 62 14.67 18.46 -1.44
N ALA A 63 13.53 17.77 -1.55
CA ALA A 63 13.51 16.32 -1.77
C ALA A 63 13.73 15.97 -3.25
N ASP A 64 14.40 14.86 -3.51
CA ASP A 64 14.55 14.27 -4.85
C ASP A 64 13.32 13.47 -5.27
N ALA A 65 12.64 12.85 -4.32
CA ALA A 65 11.43 12.05 -4.52
C ALA A 65 10.59 12.01 -3.24
N VAL A 66 9.37 11.51 -3.33
CA VAL A 66 8.47 11.35 -2.20
C VAL A 66 7.91 9.93 -2.11
N VAL A 67 7.81 9.39 -0.87
CA VAL A 67 6.97 8.26 -0.52
C VAL A 67 5.78 8.80 0.27
N HIS A 68 4.64 8.92 -0.40
CA HIS A 68 3.44 9.52 0.14
C HIS A 68 2.52 8.47 0.75
N LEU A 69 2.50 8.38 2.09
CA LEU A 69 1.69 7.45 2.86
C LEU A 69 0.60 8.13 3.69
N ALA A 70 0.65 9.47 3.80
CA ALA A 70 -0.33 10.25 4.56
C ALA A 70 -1.71 10.15 3.92
N ASN A 71 -2.65 9.55 4.66
CA ASN A 71 -4.07 9.47 4.29
C ASN A 71 -4.87 9.08 5.54
N ILE A 72 -6.19 9.27 5.54
CA ILE A 72 -7.09 8.56 6.44
C ILE A 72 -7.11 7.11 5.92
N PRO A 73 -6.54 6.12 6.66
CA PRO A 73 -6.09 4.87 6.05
C PRO A 73 -7.18 3.79 5.89
N ALA A 74 -8.41 4.04 6.39
CA ALA A 74 -9.49 3.07 6.34
C ALA A 74 -10.87 3.75 6.40
N PRO A 75 -11.94 3.07 5.92
CA PRO A 75 -13.31 3.51 6.16
C PRO A 75 -13.66 3.43 7.66
N GLY A 76 -14.57 4.30 8.12
CA GLY A 76 -15.07 4.29 9.49
C GLY A 76 -14.23 5.09 10.51
N LEU A 77 -13.03 5.52 10.18
CA LEU A 77 -12.21 6.39 11.04
C LEU A 77 -12.68 7.85 11.03
N SER A 78 -13.41 8.23 9.99
CA SER A 78 -14.07 9.54 9.86
C SER A 78 -15.37 9.37 9.08
N THR A 79 -16.18 10.44 8.98
CA THR A 79 -17.36 10.39 8.13
C THR A 79 -16.97 10.16 6.66
N PRO A 80 -17.84 9.52 5.85
CA PRO A 80 -17.53 9.21 4.46
C PRO A 80 -17.04 10.42 3.65
N ALA A 81 -17.71 11.57 3.80
CA ALA A 81 -17.34 12.79 3.08
C ALA A 81 -15.96 13.34 3.53
N VAL A 82 -15.68 13.32 4.84
CA VAL A 82 -14.37 13.73 5.36
C VAL A 82 -13.26 12.81 4.84
N THR A 83 -13.46 11.50 4.89
CA THR A 83 -12.48 10.52 4.38
C THR A 83 -12.17 10.79 2.90
N PHE A 84 -13.20 10.92 2.06
CA PHE A 84 -13.00 11.17 0.63
C PHE A 84 -12.31 12.51 0.39
N ASN A 85 -12.87 13.60 0.91
CA ASN A 85 -12.38 14.94 0.61
C ASN A 85 -10.95 15.18 1.15
N ALA A 86 -10.67 14.75 2.39
CA ALA A 86 -9.33 14.91 2.96
C ALA A 86 -8.27 14.11 2.18
N ASN A 87 -8.56 12.84 1.85
CA ASN A 87 -7.65 12.02 1.06
C ASN A 87 -7.41 12.61 -0.35
N MET A 88 -8.47 13.04 -1.03
CA MET A 88 -8.34 13.67 -2.35
C MET A 88 -7.51 14.96 -2.29
N THR A 89 -7.76 15.81 -1.30
CA THR A 89 -7.03 17.07 -1.12
C THR A 89 -5.55 16.83 -0.82
N MET A 90 -5.23 15.93 0.12
CA MET A 90 -3.83 15.58 0.44
C MET A 90 -3.08 15.02 -0.76
N ASN A 91 -3.69 14.04 -1.46
CA ASN A 91 -3.07 13.42 -2.63
C ASN A 91 -2.85 14.45 -3.75
N PHE A 92 -3.85 15.28 -4.05
CA PHE A 92 -3.73 16.34 -5.05
C PHE A 92 -2.62 17.33 -4.68
N ASN A 93 -2.59 17.82 -3.44
CA ASN A 93 -1.60 18.81 -3.00
C ASN A 93 -0.18 18.25 -3.08
N VAL A 94 0.04 17.00 -2.65
CA VAL A 94 1.36 16.35 -2.74
C VAL A 94 1.77 16.14 -4.20
N PHE A 95 0.87 15.70 -5.06
CA PHE A 95 1.16 15.48 -6.48
C PHE A 95 1.46 16.81 -7.19
N GLN A 96 0.67 17.85 -6.90
CA GLN A 96 0.90 19.19 -7.44
C GLN A 96 2.21 19.79 -6.93
N ALA A 97 2.53 19.63 -5.64
CA ALA A 97 3.81 20.08 -5.07
C ALA A 97 4.99 19.34 -5.71
N ALA A 98 4.89 18.02 -5.87
CA ALA A 98 5.91 17.20 -6.53
C ALA A 98 6.16 17.66 -7.97
N ALA A 99 5.10 17.94 -8.73
CA ALA A 99 5.19 18.45 -10.10
C ALA A 99 5.80 19.86 -10.13
N SER A 100 5.39 20.77 -9.24
CA SER A 100 5.87 22.14 -9.17
C SER A 100 7.35 22.25 -8.76
N LEU A 101 7.80 21.34 -7.89
CA LEU A 101 9.19 21.26 -7.41
C LEU A 101 10.10 20.43 -8.34
N GLY A 102 9.52 19.73 -9.32
CA GLY A 102 10.26 18.91 -10.27
C GLY A 102 10.90 17.67 -9.65
N LEU A 103 10.18 16.98 -8.74
CA LEU A 103 10.66 15.74 -8.15
C LEU A 103 10.90 14.67 -9.23
N ASN A 104 11.81 13.76 -8.96
CA ASN A 104 12.15 12.69 -9.91
C ASN A 104 11.14 11.53 -9.91
N ARG A 105 10.40 11.34 -8.80
CA ARG A 105 9.44 10.23 -8.62
C ARG A 105 8.49 10.49 -7.47
N VAL A 106 7.26 10.03 -7.64
CA VAL A 106 6.25 9.92 -6.59
C VAL A 106 5.90 8.45 -6.42
N VAL A 107 6.20 7.88 -5.25
CA VAL A 107 5.69 6.57 -4.80
C VAL A 107 4.58 6.87 -3.80
N TRP A 108 3.41 6.22 -3.93
CA TRP A 108 2.31 6.57 -3.05
C TRP A 108 1.43 5.36 -2.69
N ALA A 109 0.79 5.45 -1.51
CA ALA A 109 -0.08 4.41 -1.01
C ALA A 109 -1.44 4.42 -1.71
N SER A 110 -1.66 3.51 -2.66
CA SER A 110 -2.97 3.05 -3.06
C SER A 110 -3.43 1.93 -2.12
N SER A 111 -4.40 1.11 -2.51
CA SER A 111 -4.97 0.09 -1.64
C SER A 111 -5.56 -1.06 -2.44
N GLU A 112 -5.51 -2.27 -1.88
CA GLU A 112 -6.27 -3.43 -2.38
C GLU A 112 -7.79 -3.16 -2.44
N THR A 113 -8.29 -2.19 -1.68
CA THR A 113 -9.73 -1.83 -1.69
C THR A 113 -10.23 -1.33 -3.04
N THR A 114 -9.33 -0.90 -3.93
CA THR A 114 -9.66 -0.58 -5.33
C THR A 114 -10.20 -1.78 -6.10
N LEU A 115 -9.89 -3.01 -5.66
CA LEU A 115 -10.18 -4.26 -6.35
C LEU A 115 -11.59 -4.81 -6.07
N GLY A 116 -12.37 -4.20 -5.17
CA GLY A 116 -13.74 -4.62 -4.88
C GLY A 116 -14.00 -5.13 -3.48
N LEU A 117 -13.07 -4.87 -2.54
CA LEU A 117 -13.25 -5.24 -1.15
C LEU A 117 -14.50 -4.56 -0.54
N PRO A 118 -15.27 -5.28 0.29
CA PRO A 118 -14.96 -6.58 0.95
C PRO A 118 -15.35 -7.84 0.15
N PHE A 119 -15.44 -7.79 -1.15
CA PHE A 119 -15.87 -8.86 -2.03
C PHE A 119 -17.23 -9.47 -1.68
N ASP A 120 -18.20 -8.62 -1.30
CA ASP A 120 -19.61 -9.02 -1.23
C ASP A 120 -20.14 -9.35 -2.63
N ILE A 121 -19.61 -8.66 -3.65
CA ILE A 121 -19.61 -9.10 -5.04
C ILE A 121 -18.30 -9.87 -5.25
N PRO A 122 -18.34 -11.18 -5.55
CA PRO A 122 -17.13 -11.96 -5.77
C PRO A 122 -16.21 -11.36 -6.82
N PRO A 123 -14.89 -11.53 -6.72
CA PRO A 123 -13.98 -11.10 -7.77
C PRO A 123 -14.28 -11.86 -9.08
N ARG A 124 -13.97 -11.26 -10.20
CA ARG A 124 -14.25 -11.87 -11.53
C ARG A 124 -13.39 -13.12 -11.78
N TYR A 125 -12.23 -13.17 -11.16
CA TYR A 125 -11.26 -14.27 -11.24
C TYR A 125 -10.26 -14.18 -10.08
N ALA A 126 -9.51 -15.25 -9.87
CA ALA A 126 -8.37 -15.30 -8.96
C ALA A 126 -7.16 -15.95 -9.66
N PRO A 127 -5.91 -15.66 -9.27
CA PRO A 127 -5.54 -14.53 -8.43
C PRO A 127 -5.97 -13.19 -9.05
N VAL A 128 -6.40 -12.25 -8.20
CA VAL A 128 -6.75 -10.90 -8.64
C VAL A 128 -5.48 -10.13 -8.92
N ASP A 129 -5.34 -9.56 -10.12
CA ASP A 129 -4.21 -8.76 -10.56
C ASP A 129 -4.59 -7.28 -10.76
N GLU A 130 -3.64 -6.47 -11.22
CA GLU A 130 -3.83 -5.04 -11.42
C GLU A 130 -4.78 -4.71 -12.59
N ASP A 131 -5.05 -5.65 -13.49
CA ASP A 131 -5.96 -5.50 -14.63
C ASP A 131 -7.42 -5.82 -14.24
N HIS A 132 -7.65 -6.28 -12.99
CA HIS A 132 -9.00 -6.41 -12.47
C HIS A 132 -9.67 -5.05 -12.42
N TYR A 133 -10.91 -4.99 -12.95
CA TYR A 133 -11.67 -3.75 -13.01
C TYR A 133 -11.90 -3.16 -11.61
N PRO A 134 -11.64 -1.85 -11.41
CA PRO A 134 -11.85 -1.22 -10.11
C PRO A 134 -13.33 -1.23 -9.71
N LEU A 135 -13.61 -1.68 -8.49
CA LEU A 135 -14.95 -1.78 -7.91
C LEU A 135 -14.97 -1.18 -6.50
N PRO A 136 -14.80 0.15 -6.34
CA PRO A 136 -14.77 0.78 -5.02
C PRO A 136 -16.12 0.63 -4.32
N ALA A 137 -16.14 -0.01 -3.15
CA ALA A 137 -17.34 -0.22 -2.34
C ALA A 137 -17.48 0.79 -1.17
N THR A 138 -16.48 1.64 -0.96
CA THR A 138 -16.45 2.65 0.10
C THR A 138 -15.91 3.99 -0.43
N THR A 139 -16.17 5.09 0.28
CA THR A 139 -15.59 6.40 -0.06
C THR A 139 -14.06 6.43 0.09
N TYR A 140 -13.50 5.60 0.97
CA TYR A 140 -12.06 5.38 1.04
C TYR A 140 -11.54 4.74 -0.25
N ALA A 141 -12.13 3.61 -0.68
CA ALA A 141 -11.76 2.93 -1.92
C ALA A 141 -11.96 3.85 -3.15
N LEU A 142 -13.08 4.61 -3.17
CA LEU A 142 -13.35 5.57 -4.23
C LEU A 142 -12.27 6.66 -4.30
N SER A 143 -11.79 7.17 -3.15
CA SER A 143 -10.69 8.14 -3.14
C SER A 143 -9.40 7.56 -3.72
N LYS A 144 -9.10 6.27 -3.47
CA LYS A 144 -7.94 5.61 -4.04
C LYS A 144 -8.05 5.42 -5.56
N VAL A 145 -9.21 4.96 -6.06
CA VAL A 145 -9.46 4.83 -7.51
C VAL A 145 -9.37 6.20 -8.20
N ALA A 146 -9.99 7.24 -7.64
CA ALA A 146 -9.92 8.59 -8.20
C ALA A 146 -8.47 9.14 -8.19
N THR A 147 -7.70 8.85 -7.14
CA THR A 147 -6.28 9.26 -7.05
C THR A 147 -5.43 8.54 -8.10
N GLU A 148 -5.67 7.26 -8.39
CA GLU A 148 -4.96 6.56 -9.48
C GLU A 148 -5.21 7.23 -10.85
N ALA A 149 -6.45 7.66 -11.11
CA ALA A 149 -6.77 8.40 -12.34
C ALA A 149 -6.07 9.77 -12.39
N ILE A 150 -6.06 10.51 -11.27
CA ILE A 150 -5.35 11.80 -11.16
C ILE A 150 -3.85 11.60 -11.37
N ALA A 151 -3.25 10.56 -10.78
CA ALA A 151 -1.83 10.23 -10.94
C ALA A 151 -1.45 10.04 -12.41
N GLY A 152 -2.35 9.43 -13.22
CA GLY A 152 -2.15 9.28 -14.66
C GLY A 152 -1.98 10.61 -15.37
N HIS A 153 -2.87 11.57 -15.10
CA HIS A 153 -2.77 12.90 -15.70
C HIS A 153 -1.54 13.68 -15.22
N PHE A 154 -1.21 13.60 -13.91
CA PHE A 154 0.03 14.22 -13.41
C PHE A 154 1.26 13.62 -14.08
N ALA A 155 1.33 12.31 -14.24
CA ALA A 155 2.44 11.64 -14.92
C ALA A 155 2.57 12.11 -16.40
N GLU A 156 1.45 12.24 -17.08
CA GLU A 156 1.40 12.65 -18.49
C GLU A 156 1.95 14.08 -18.69
N TRP A 157 1.45 15.04 -17.91
CA TRP A 157 1.88 16.44 -18.15
C TRP A 157 3.19 16.83 -17.45
N SER A 158 3.60 16.16 -16.35
CA SER A 158 4.86 16.47 -15.66
C SER A 158 6.03 15.61 -16.14
N GLY A 159 5.74 14.45 -16.73
CA GLY A 159 6.74 13.44 -17.06
C GLY A 159 7.33 12.72 -15.85
N ILE A 160 6.83 12.96 -14.63
CA ILE A 160 7.27 12.29 -13.40
C ILE A 160 6.57 10.94 -13.29
N PRO A 161 7.26 9.84 -12.97
CA PRO A 161 6.61 8.57 -12.63
C PRO A 161 5.83 8.66 -11.32
N PHE A 162 4.54 8.27 -11.35
CA PHE A 162 3.65 8.16 -10.19
C PHE A 162 3.35 6.69 -9.91
N VAL A 163 4.06 6.10 -8.97
CA VAL A 163 4.01 4.65 -8.67
C VAL A 163 3.02 4.39 -7.55
N ALA A 164 1.90 3.76 -7.88
CA ALA A 164 0.87 3.37 -6.92
C ALA A 164 1.19 2.00 -6.31
N LEU A 165 1.25 1.90 -4.98
CA LEU A 165 1.37 0.63 -4.27
C LEU A 165 0.02 0.30 -3.65
N ARG A 166 -0.68 -0.69 -4.22
CA ARG A 166 -1.96 -1.22 -3.72
C ARG A 166 -1.67 -2.18 -2.57
N PHE A 167 -1.43 -1.63 -1.39
CA PHE A 167 -1.15 -2.43 -0.20
C PHE A 167 -2.33 -3.29 0.19
N SER A 168 -2.05 -4.57 0.46
CA SER A 168 -2.94 -5.44 1.22
C SER A 168 -2.97 -5.01 2.69
N ASN A 169 -3.77 -5.69 3.52
CA ASN A 169 -3.91 -5.35 4.93
C ASN A 169 -2.55 -5.40 5.64
N ILE A 170 -2.04 -4.24 6.06
CA ILE A 170 -0.71 -4.11 6.66
C ILE A 170 -0.75 -4.63 8.09
N MET A 171 0.16 -5.56 8.40
CA MET A 171 0.29 -6.23 9.69
C MET A 171 1.68 -6.03 10.28
N ALA A 172 1.73 -5.81 11.59
CA ALA A 172 2.97 -5.95 12.36
C ALA A 172 3.17 -7.42 12.78
N PRO A 173 4.40 -7.84 13.13
CA PRO A 173 4.63 -9.20 13.62
C PRO A 173 3.78 -9.62 14.83
N ALA A 174 3.38 -8.66 15.68
CA ALA A 174 2.51 -8.91 16.82
C ALA A 174 1.09 -9.31 16.40
N ASP A 175 0.59 -8.82 15.27
CA ASP A 175 -0.76 -9.08 14.77
C ASP A 175 -0.94 -10.53 14.29
N TYR A 176 0.14 -11.23 14.00
CA TYR A 176 0.10 -12.62 13.54
C TYR A 176 -0.53 -13.57 14.56
N GLN A 177 -0.48 -13.21 15.85
CA GLN A 177 -1.11 -13.99 16.92
C GLN A 177 -2.63 -14.05 16.81
N GLU A 178 -3.25 -13.16 16.02
CA GLU A 178 -4.70 -13.16 15.77
C GLU A 178 -5.10 -14.14 14.65
N PHE A 179 -4.18 -14.55 13.77
CA PHE A 179 -4.51 -15.36 12.60
C PHE A 179 -5.19 -16.70 12.92
N PRO A 180 -4.80 -17.45 13.97
CA PRO A 180 -5.52 -18.66 14.36
C PRO A 180 -7.01 -18.46 14.64
N SER A 181 -7.43 -17.26 15.00
CA SER A 181 -8.85 -16.94 15.25
C SER A 181 -9.72 -16.98 13.98
N PHE A 182 -9.10 -16.83 12.79
CA PHE A 182 -9.79 -16.85 11.50
C PHE A 182 -9.96 -18.27 10.95
N TRP A 183 -9.12 -19.22 11.37
CA TRP A 183 -9.02 -20.53 10.74
C TRP A 183 -10.28 -21.42 10.85
N PRO A 184 -11.09 -21.35 11.93
CA PRO A 184 -12.31 -22.16 12.02
C PRO A 184 -13.38 -21.81 10.98
N ASP A 185 -13.46 -20.54 10.54
CA ASP A 185 -14.40 -20.10 9.51
C ASP A 185 -13.73 -19.12 8.53
N PRO A 186 -13.40 -19.56 7.30
CA PRO A 186 -12.74 -18.71 6.33
C PRO A 186 -13.58 -17.50 5.90
N ARG A 187 -14.89 -17.50 6.17
CA ARG A 187 -15.77 -16.37 5.83
C ARG A 187 -15.49 -15.14 6.68
N THR A 188 -14.93 -15.31 7.87
CA THR A 188 -14.56 -14.19 8.75
C THR A 188 -13.48 -13.31 8.15
N ARG A 189 -12.64 -13.88 7.28
CA ARG A 189 -11.48 -13.18 6.67
C ARG A 189 -11.48 -13.20 5.13
N LYS A 190 -12.65 -13.51 4.51
CA LYS A 190 -12.81 -13.56 3.05
C LYS A 190 -12.63 -12.20 2.35
N TRP A 191 -12.83 -11.12 3.08
CA TRP A 191 -13.05 -9.76 2.56
C TRP A 191 -11.89 -9.22 1.71
N ASN A 192 -10.70 -9.78 1.79
CA ASN A 192 -9.57 -9.46 0.92
C ASN A 192 -8.85 -10.73 0.40
N LEU A 193 -9.62 -11.80 0.14
CA LEU A 193 -9.07 -13.09 -0.30
C LEU A 193 -7.99 -13.62 0.63
N TRP A 194 -8.17 -13.41 1.93
CA TRP A 194 -7.25 -13.81 3.00
C TRP A 194 -5.84 -13.21 2.91
N GLY A 195 -5.68 -12.14 2.13
CA GLY A 195 -4.40 -11.44 1.94
C GLY A 195 -3.96 -10.66 3.18
N TYR A 196 -2.68 -10.35 3.23
CA TYR A 196 -2.03 -9.43 4.16
C TYR A 196 -0.69 -8.98 3.58
N ILE A 197 -0.02 -8.05 4.25
CA ILE A 197 1.38 -7.71 4.00
C ILE A 197 2.05 -7.32 5.31
N ASP A 198 3.29 -7.77 5.54
CA ASP A 198 4.10 -7.33 6.68
C ASP A 198 4.58 -5.89 6.47
N GLU A 199 4.59 -5.08 7.53
CA GLU A 199 5.04 -3.68 7.47
C GLU A 199 6.48 -3.53 6.97
N ARG A 200 7.35 -4.53 7.21
CA ARG A 200 8.74 -4.55 6.72
C ARG A 200 8.80 -4.77 5.21
N ASP A 201 7.87 -5.58 4.67
CA ASP A 201 7.74 -5.79 3.22
C ASP A 201 7.05 -4.60 2.54
N VAL A 202 6.17 -3.87 3.24
CA VAL A 202 5.69 -2.55 2.80
C VAL A 202 6.88 -1.61 2.62
N ALA A 203 7.77 -1.54 3.60
CA ALA A 203 8.97 -0.70 3.55
C ALA A 203 9.91 -1.11 2.40
N LEU A 204 10.17 -2.40 2.24
CA LEU A 204 10.92 -2.94 1.11
C LEU A 204 10.32 -2.51 -0.23
N SER A 205 8.99 -2.65 -0.41
CA SER A 205 8.32 -2.28 -1.66
C SER A 205 8.43 -0.79 -1.97
N GLY A 206 8.33 0.07 -0.95
CA GLY A 206 8.53 1.52 -1.08
C GLY A 206 9.93 1.87 -1.57
N ARG A 207 10.98 1.24 -1.00
CA ARG A 207 12.36 1.43 -1.46
C ARG A 207 12.57 0.92 -2.87
N LEU A 208 12.12 -0.30 -3.17
CA LEU A 208 12.25 -0.87 -4.51
C LEU A 208 11.52 -0.04 -5.58
N ALA A 209 10.36 0.52 -5.28
CA ALA A 209 9.66 1.43 -6.17
C ALA A 209 10.42 2.73 -6.41
N LEU A 210 11.19 3.24 -5.43
CA LEU A 210 12.09 4.39 -5.61
C LEU A 210 13.32 4.04 -6.46
N GLU A 211 13.85 2.82 -6.34
CA GLU A 211 15.07 2.36 -6.99
C GLU A 211 14.84 1.78 -8.39
N ALA A 212 13.62 1.36 -8.71
CA ALA A 212 13.30 0.73 -9.98
C ALA A 212 13.76 1.58 -11.19
N PRO A 213 14.23 0.97 -12.28
CA PRO A 213 14.53 1.67 -13.51
C PRO A 213 13.35 2.54 -13.96
N ARG A 214 13.63 3.74 -14.50
CA ARG A 214 12.58 4.69 -14.90
C ARG A 214 11.61 4.07 -15.91
N GLU A 215 12.14 3.24 -16.80
CA GLU A 215 11.39 2.57 -17.86
C GLU A 215 10.40 1.53 -17.29
N ALA A 216 10.75 0.86 -16.19
CA ALA A 216 9.90 -0.11 -15.52
C ALA A 216 8.70 0.54 -14.79
N VAL A 217 8.81 1.82 -14.46
CA VAL A 217 7.80 2.57 -13.70
C VAL A 217 7.35 3.84 -14.41
N ALA A 218 7.53 3.92 -15.73
CA ALA A 218 7.10 5.07 -16.52
C ALA A 218 5.58 5.30 -16.43
N GLY A 219 5.17 6.55 -16.42
CA GLY A 219 3.75 6.90 -16.29
C GLY A 219 3.22 6.73 -14.87
N HIS A 220 2.16 5.95 -14.71
CA HIS A 220 1.44 5.77 -13.43
C HIS A 220 1.12 4.29 -13.14
N PRO A 221 2.12 3.40 -13.12
CA PRO A 221 1.84 1.99 -12.84
C PRO A 221 1.32 1.78 -11.43
N ALA A 222 0.38 0.83 -11.30
CA ALA A 222 -0.06 0.30 -10.01
C ALA A 222 0.53 -1.09 -9.80
N PHE A 223 0.83 -1.42 -8.53
CA PHE A 223 1.36 -2.71 -8.11
C PHE A 223 0.61 -3.22 -6.89
N ILE A 224 0.13 -4.45 -6.93
CA ILE A 224 -0.39 -5.16 -5.76
C ILE A 224 0.80 -5.57 -4.89
N ILE A 225 0.76 -5.16 -3.63
CA ILE A 225 1.78 -5.47 -2.62
C ILE A 225 1.13 -6.28 -1.51
N ALA A 226 1.36 -7.59 -1.55
CA ALA A 226 0.84 -8.56 -0.59
C ALA A 226 1.93 -9.57 -0.21
N ALA A 227 1.73 -10.28 0.91
CA ALA A 227 2.53 -11.44 1.28
C ALA A 227 2.36 -12.56 0.25
N ALA A 228 3.31 -13.50 0.20
CA ALA A 228 3.24 -14.63 -0.74
C ALA A 228 2.19 -15.66 -0.36
N ASP A 229 1.72 -15.64 0.88
CA ASP A 229 0.79 -16.59 1.47
C ASP A 229 -0.44 -15.92 2.11
N PRO A 230 -1.55 -16.64 2.31
CA PRO A 230 -2.72 -16.13 2.99
C PRO A 230 -2.57 -16.19 4.52
N VAL A 231 -3.42 -15.44 5.25
CA VAL A 231 -3.53 -15.53 6.72
C VAL A 231 -4.08 -16.88 7.20
N MET A 232 -4.53 -17.75 6.30
CA MET A 232 -5.16 -19.02 6.59
C MET A 232 -4.15 -20.17 6.59
N ASN A 233 -4.45 -21.21 7.37
CA ASN A 233 -3.66 -22.45 7.42
C ASN A 233 -4.18 -23.57 6.48
N ARG A 234 -5.07 -23.23 5.54
CA ARG A 234 -5.67 -24.12 4.54
C ARG A 234 -5.24 -23.74 3.13
N PRO A 235 -5.23 -24.70 2.17
CA PRO A 235 -4.90 -24.43 0.78
C PRO A 235 -5.78 -23.35 0.15
N SER A 236 -5.16 -22.42 -0.56
CA SER A 236 -5.84 -21.26 -1.13
C SER A 236 -6.91 -21.62 -2.16
N ALA A 237 -6.67 -22.67 -2.96
CA ALA A 237 -7.65 -23.16 -3.94
C ALA A 237 -8.89 -23.76 -3.26
N GLU A 238 -8.74 -24.43 -2.13
CA GLU A 238 -9.86 -24.96 -1.34
C GLU A 238 -10.70 -23.82 -0.73
N LEU A 239 -10.03 -22.83 -0.15
CA LEU A 239 -10.69 -21.64 0.40
C LEU A 239 -11.50 -20.91 -0.68
N LEU A 240 -10.94 -20.74 -1.88
CA LEU A 240 -11.62 -20.11 -3.01
C LEU A 240 -12.86 -20.92 -3.42
N ALA A 241 -12.73 -22.24 -3.59
CA ALA A 241 -13.82 -23.10 -4.00
C ALA A 241 -14.96 -23.15 -2.96
N GLU A 242 -14.63 -23.10 -1.66
CA GLU A 242 -15.62 -23.11 -0.57
C GLU A 242 -16.37 -21.79 -0.44
N VAL A 243 -15.66 -20.66 -0.53
CA VAL A 243 -16.23 -19.35 -0.20
C VAL A 243 -16.73 -18.62 -1.44
N PHE A 244 -16.09 -18.83 -2.59
CA PHE A 244 -16.40 -18.21 -3.87
C PHE A 244 -16.51 -19.26 -4.99
N PRO A 245 -17.44 -20.21 -4.93
CA PRO A 245 -17.48 -21.39 -5.83
C PRO A 245 -17.67 -21.06 -7.31
N GLY A 246 -18.06 -19.83 -7.65
CA GLY A 246 -18.21 -19.39 -9.05
C GLY A 246 -17.02 -18.61 -9.60
N VAL A 247 -15.96 -18.40 -8.80
CA VAL A 247 -14.79 -17.63 -9.23
C VAL A 247 -13.78 -18.54 -9.92
N GLU A 248 -13.42 -18.17 -11.16
CA GLU A 248 -12.42 -18.88 -11.94
C GLU A 248 -11.02 -18.70 -11.34
N LEU A 249 -10.31 -19.79 -11.10
CA LEU A 249 -8.88 -19.78 -10.80
C LEU A 249 -8.11 -19.83 -12.15
N ARG A 250 -7.65 -18.66 -12.63
CA ARG A 250 -7.04 -18.51 -13.97
C ARG A 250 -5.66 -19.11 -14.11
N ARG A 251 -4.99 -19.40 -13.01
CA ARG A 251 -3.70 -20.07 -12.97
C ARG A 251 -3.52 -20.84 -11.68
N GLU A 252 -2.67 -21.84 -11.72
CA GLU A 252 -2.27 -22.52 -10.49
C GLU A 252 -1.58 -21.53 -9.55
N VAL A 253 -1.93 -21.64 -8.27
CA VAL A 253 -1.23 -21.04 -7.14
C VAL A 253 -0.61 -22.16 -6.31
N GLY A 254 0.51 -21.90 -5.67
CA GLY A 254 1.05 -22.86 -4.72
C GLY A 254 0.01 -23.22 -3.65
N GLU A 255 0.20 -24.32 -2.94
CA GLU A 255 -0.74 -24.81 -1.92
C GLU A 255 -1.27 -23.68 -1.01
N PHE A 256 -0.36 -22.85 -0.53
CA PHE A 256 -0.63 -21.64 0.25
C PHE A 256 -0.29 -20.35 -0.49
N GLY A 257 -0.40 -20.32 -1.81
CA GLY A 257 -0.11 -19.11 -2.59
C GLY A 257 -1.18 -18.05 -2.42
N THR A 258 -0.77 -16.79 -2.35
CA THR A 258 -1.71 -15.66 -2.29
C THR A 258 -2.64 -15.60 -3.49
N LEU A 259 -3.90 -15.20 -3.27
CA LEU A 259 -4.89 -14.93 -4.32
C LEU A 259 -4.90 -13.44 -4.77
N LEU A 260 -3.96 -12.66 -4.28
CA LEU A 260 -3.62 -11.33 -4.77
C LEU A 260 -2.33 -11.45 -5.60
N ALA A 261 -2.39 -11.21 -6.91
CA ALA A 261 -1.26 -11.42 -7.80
C ALA A 261 -0.17 -10.36 -7.59
N ILE A 262 0.99 -10.77 -7.10
CA ILE A 262 2.16 -9.90 -6.89
C ILE A 262 3.19 -10.00 -8.02
N ASP A 263 2.82 -10.64 -9.12
CA ASP A 263 3.75 -10.97 -10.23
C ASP A 263 4.29 -9.72 -10.91
N ARG A 264 3.44 -8.69 -11.10
CA ARG A 264 3.88 -7.42 -11.70
C ARG A 264 4.92 -6.72 -10.82
N ALA A 265 4.71 -6.70 -9.50
CA ALA A 265 5.68 -6.15 -8.55
C ALA A 265 6.98 -6.95 -8.55
N ARG A 266 6.92 -8.28 -8.63
CA ARG A 266 8.10 -9.15 -8.78
C ARG A 266 8.90 -8.82 -10.04
N GLN A 267 8.22 -8.72 -11.18
CA GLN A 267 8.87 -8.53 -12.49
C GLN A 267 9.47 -7.15 -12.66
N LEU A 268 8.76 -6.10 -12.25
CA LEU A 268 9.13 -4.74 -12.57
C LEU A 268 9.85 -4.01 -11.42
N LEU A 269 9.57 -4.37 -10.17
CA LEU A 269 10.24 -3.80 -9.00
C LEU A 269 11.29 -4.72 -8.38
N GLY A 270 11.30 -6.01 -8.73
CA GLY A 270 12.09 -7.01 -8.03
C GLY A 270 11.56 -7.27 -6.60
N PHE A 271 10.28 -6.97 -6.37
CA PHE A 271 9.67 -7.16 -5.06
C PHE A 271 9.42 -8.64 -4.78
N GLU A 272 10.04 -9.16 -3.72
CA GLU A 272 9.75 -10.48 -3.18
C GLU A 272 9.45 -10.32 -1.68
N PRO A 273 8.23 -10.61 -1.20
CA PRO A 273 7.92 -10.53 0.21
C PRO A 273 8.74 -11.55 0.99
N ARG A 274 9.31 -11.13 2.13
CA ARG A 274 10.29 -11.89 2.90
C ARG A 274 9.75 -12.40 4.23
N HIS A 275 8.60 -11.88 4.65
CA HIS A 275 8.05 -12.15 5.97
C HIS A 275 6.73 -12.89 5.87
N SER A 276 6.66 -14.03 6.57
CA SER A 276 5.45 -14.83 6.69
C SER A 276 5.07 -15.01 8.16
N TRP A 277 3.79 -14.98 8.45
CA TRP A 277 3.27 -15.35 9.78
C TRP A 277 3.64 -16.79 10.16
N ARG A 278 3.87 -17.66 9.17
CA ARG A 278 4.23 -19.06 9.37
C ARG A 278 5.55 -19.25 10.10
N ASP A 279 6.41 -18.25 10.09
CA ASP A 279 7.67 -18.23 10.85
C ASP A 279 7.46 -17.89 12.33
N HIS A 280 6.26 -17.41 12.70
CA HIS A 280 5.96 -16.88 14.03
C HIS A 280 4.84 -17.63 14.78
N VAL A 281 3.93 -18.28 14.05
CA VAL A 281 2.76 -18.95 14.61
C VAL A 281 2.74 -20.41 14.17
N PRO A 282 2.72 -21.38 15.10
CA PRO A 282 2.63 -22.79 14.74
C PRO A 282 1.34 -23.09 13.96
N ALA A 283 1.42 -23.95 12.96
CA ALA A 283 0.29 -24.31 12.10
C ALA A 283 -0.85 -25.01 12.86
N ASP A 284 -0.58 -25.53 14.05
CA ASP A 284 -1.53 -26.22 14.96
C ASP A 284 -1.98 -25.36 16.16
N ALA A 285 -1.66 -24.06 16.17
CA ALA A 285 -1.99 -23.14 17.27
C ALA A 285 -3.51 -22.97 17.53
N ALA A 286 -4.37 -23.48 16.65
CA ALA A 286 -5.84 -23.42 16.77
C ALA A 286 -6.47 -24.62 17.52
N ARG A 287 -5.68 -25.40 18.27
CA ARG A 287 -6.21 -26.51 19.07
C ARG A 287 -6.51 -26.13 20.50
#